data_3ebb3f3520d6d8f62b9880f059976b54
#
_entry.id   3ebb3f3520d6d8f62b9880f059976b54
#
_cell.length_a   1.000
_cell.length_b   1.000
_cell.length_c   1.000
_cell.angle_alpha   90.00
_cell.angle_beta   90.00
_cell.angle_gamma   90.00
#
_symmetry.space_group_name_H-M   'P 1'
#
loop_
_entity.id
_entity.type
_entity.pdbx_description
1 polymer ?
#
loop_
_entity_poly.entity_id
_entity_poly.type
_entity_poly.pdbx_seq_one_letter_code
_entity_poly.pdbx_strand_id
1 'polypeptide(L)'
;MISTPRSIRALTVLLLAFTLAVSVDAQPFDPAAHTDPINLTPQVREAHEHFYNLDYDGSLSRFEAIQRANPQNPMATDYILMVLIFRELYHQDLLDTTYYAHDSFLTSKRSVPVPQATRDRIEQLTNSSIAMCDQLIKADPNNKNAYFARGYARGMHAAFITLADHSYVSAAKQGYASRGDSEQALRIDPDYADAKMAIGIQQFAVASLPRILRIMIGITGVTGNKEKGLDLLRQSAAHGVVTNVESRTALSLFLRHDGRYSEALAVQHGLAEQYPRDYLFRLEEANLTKDKGDGPAAIAAYQRVLEDSRKPNFFIDPRPQMAYFGLADTQRGQNQIAEAAQNYLEAASQPKCSDWLRRRAQLNAGEMFDLLHQRDKAIEQYRQASAGGGDQSQTDAARRYLKTPYTGR
;
A
#
# COMPACT_ATOMS: atom_id res chain seq x y z
N MET A 1 58.24 69.30 -5.81
CA MET A 1 57.62 69.13 -4.48
C MET A 1 56.18 68.64 -4.66
N ILE A 2 55.89 67.43 -4.50
CA ILE A 2 54.62 66.93 -4.01
C ILE A 2 54.87 65.39 -3.80
N SER A 3 54.77 65.00 -2.56
CA SER A 3 54.96 63.63 -2.04
C SER A 3 53.83 62.68 -2.40
N THR A 4 54.14 61.48 -2.89
CA THR A 4 53.20 60.39 -2.99
C THR A 4 53.15 59.56 -1.70
N PRO A 5 51.98 59.23 -1.16
CA PRO A 5 51.90 58.39 0.03
C PRO A 5 52.04 56.89 -0.30
N ARG A 6 52.93 56.25 0.47
CA ARG A 6 53.08 54.81 0.57
C ARG A 6 51.92 54.20 1.37
N SER A 7 50.87 53.67 0.71
CA SER A 7 49.83 52.92 1.45
C SER A 7 48.98 51.97 0.58
N ILE A 8 49.53 51.36 -0.47
CA ILE A 8 48.79 50.36 -1.31
C ILE A 8 49.56 49.01 -1.45
N ARG A 9 50.32 48.62 -0.47
CA ARG A 9 51.00 47.29 -0.50
C ARG A 9 50.67 46.35 0.69
N ALA A 10 49.72 46.73 1.56
CA ALA A 10 49.41 45.92 2.73
C ALA A 10 48.02 45.23 2.66
N LEU A 11 47.23 45.42 1.56
CA LEU A 11 45.86 44.88 1.46
C LEU A 11 45.71 43.69 0.50
N THR A 12 46.80 43.27 -0.15
CA THR A 12 46.76 42.14 -1.14
C THR A 12 47.24 40.81 -0.59
N VAL A 13 47.69 40.74 0.64
CA VAL A 13 48.17 39.49 1.27
C VAL A 13 47.16 38.85 2.23
N LEU A 14 46.05 39.55 2.55
CA LEU A 14 45.02 39.01 3.50
C LEU A 14 43.80 38.38 2.83
N LEU A 15 43.77 38.26 1.52
CA LEU A 15 42.64 37.69 0.75
C LEU A 15 42.94 36.35 0.11
N LEU A 16 44.12 35.72 0.41
CA LEU A 16 44.50 34.40 -0.13
C LEU A 16 44.54 33.27 0.93
N ALA A 17 44.01 33.52 2.12
CA ALA A 17 44.05 32.55 3.23
C ALA A 17 42.67 31.99 3.62
N PHE A 18 41.62 32.14 2.81
CA PHE A 18 40.27 31.66 3.18
C PHE A 18 39.56 30.88 2.06
N THR A 19 40.27 30.06 1.30
CA THR A 19 39.64 29.08 0.41
C THR A 19 40.32 27.71 0.55
N LEU A 20 40.53 27.25 1.77
CA LEU A 20 40.51 25.83 2.08
C LEU A 20 39.02 25.50 2.35
N ALA A 21 38.22 25.45 1.29
CA ALA A 21 36.99 24.70 1.31
C ALA A 21 37.39 23.27 1.65
N VAL A 22 37.21 22.88 2.90
CA VAL A 22 37.14 21.49 3.29
C VAL A 22 35.97 20.94 2.50
N SER A 23 36.24 20.34 1.35
CA SER A 23 35.33 19.39 0.76
C SER A 23 35.14 18.29 1.81
N VAL A 24 34.13 18.41 2.64
CA VAL A 24 33.57 17.26 3.34
C VAL A 24 33.11 16.38 2.21
N ASP A 25 33.92 15.41 1.81
CA ASP A 25 33.47 14.29 1.02
C ASP A 25 32.32 13.68 1.83
N ALA A 26 31.09 14.02 1.48
CA ALA A 26 29.94 13.35 2.02
C ALA A 26 30.11 11.88 1.62
N GLN A 27 30.45 11.06 2.59
CA GLN A 27 30.52 9.62 2.33
C GLN A 27 29.23 9.17 1.71
N PRO A 28 29.26 8.35 0.65
CA PRO A 28 28.04 7.84 0.05
C PRO A 28 27.22 7.14 1.13
N PHE A 29 25.90 7.40 1.14
CA PHE A 29 24.97 6.77 2.08
C PHE A 29 25.09 5.25 1.97
N ASP A 30 25.45 4.60 3.08
CA ASP A 30 25.54 3.14 3.17
C ASP A 30 24.32 2.57 3.92
N PRO A 31 23.32 2.04 3.21
CA PRO A 31 22.13 1.46 3.86
C PRO A 31 22.48 0.33 4.84
N ALA A 32 23.58 -0.37 4.63
CA ALA A 32 23.98 -1.49 5.48
C ALA A 32 24.33 -1.08 6.92
N ALA A 33 24.78 0.16 7.12
CA ALA A 33 25.06 0.70 8.45
C ALA A 33 23.78 1.02 9.25
N HIS A 34 22.62 1.12 8.57
CA HIS A 34 21.37 1.66 9.08
C HIS A 34 20.22 0.65 9.04
N THR A 35 20.50 -0.65 9.11
CA THR A 35 19.50 -1.72 9.14
C THR A 35 19.99 -2.92 9.96
N ASP A 36 19.08 -3.85 10.30
CA ASP A 36 19.48 -5.13 10.89
C ASP A 36 20.24 -5.96 9.84
N PRO A 37 21.41 -6.56 10.19
CA PRO A 37 22.19 -7.36 9.24
C PRO A 37 21.45 -8.50 8.58
N ILE A 38 20.40 -9.06 9.22
CA ILE A 38 19.57 -10.12 8.63
C ILE A 38 18.93 -9.65 7.32
N ASN A 39 18.56 -8.37 7.23
CA ASN A 39 17.87 -7.77 6.08
C ASN A 39 18.73 -7.74 4.82
N LEU A 40 20.04 -7.83 4.97
CA LEU A 40 21.01 -7.80 3.87
C LEU A 40 21.36 -9.18 3.33
N THR A 41 20.89 -10.24 3.97
CA THR A 41 21.23 -11.60 3.58
C THR A 41 20.62 -11.98 2.22
N PRO A 42 21.32 -12.78 1.39
CA PRO A 42 20.78 -13.25 0.12
C PRO A 42 19.45 -14.01 0.28
N GLN A 43 19.30 -14.75 1.39
CA GLN A 43 18.09 -15.51 1.70
C GLN A 43 16.87 -14.61 1.91
N VAL A 44 17.04 -13.50 2.64
CA VAL A 44 15.98 -12.50 2.83
C VAL A 44 15.62 -11.83 1.50
N ARG A 45 16.62 -11.51 0.68
CA ARG A 45 16.39 -10.92 -0.64
C ARG A 45 15.60 -11.87 -1.56
N GLU A 46 16.00 -13.16 -1.62
CA GLU A 46 15.28 -14.17 -2.40
C GLU A 46 13.83 -14.34 -1.92
N ALA A 47 13.61 -14.38 -0.60
CA ALA A 47 12.27 -14.47 -0.04
C ALA A 47 11.38 -13.27 -0.42
N HIS A 48 11.94 -12.05 -0.44
CA HIS A 48 11.24 -10.85 -0.91
C HIS A 48 10.97 -10.87 -2.42
N GLU A 49 11.87 -11.42 -3.25
CA GLU A 49 11.59 -11.59 -4.68
C GLU A 49 10.38 -12.48 -4.93
N HIS A 50 10.23 -13.57 -4.17
CA HIS A 50 9.02 -14.38 -4.19
C HIS A 50 7.80 -13.56 -3.75
N PHE A 51 7.91 -12.80 -2.65
CA PHE A 51 6.84 -11.97 -2.12
C PHE A 51 6.34 -10.94 -3.14
N TYR A 52 7.26 -10.17 -3.74
CA TYR A 52 6.92 -9.14 -4.75
C TYR A 52 6.56 -9.71 -6.13
N ASN A 53 6.68 -11.00 -6.35
CA ASN A 53 6.10 -11.70 -7.50
C ASN A 53 4.78 -12.42 -7.13
N LEU A 54 4.20 -12.13 -5.94
CA LEU A 54 2.96 -12.70 -5.43
C LEU A 54 3.02 -14.23 -5.22
N ASP A 55 4.23 -14.79 -5.15
CA ASP A 55 4.47 -16.16 -4.72
C ASP A 55 4.55 -16.21 -3.18
N TYR A 56 3.41 -16.01 -2.54
CA TYR A 56 3.32 -15.95 -1.09
C TYR A 56 3.72 -17.26 -0.41
N ASP A 57 3.42 -18.42 -1.00
CA ASP A 57 3.78 -19.71 -0.42
C ASP A 57 5.28 -19.97 -0.55
N GLY A 58 5.89 -19.62 -1.69
CA GLY A 58 7.34 -19.67 -1.88
C GLY A 58 8.08 -18.71 -0.95
N SER A 59 7.56 -17.51 -0.74
CA SER A 59 8.08 -16.52 0.21
C SER A 59 7.96 -17.00 1.65
N LEU A 60 6.77 -17.50 2.04
CA LEU A 60 6.51 -17.98 3.40
C LEU A 60 7.46 -19.10 3.82
N SER A 61 7.64 -20.11 2.96
CA SER A 61 8.53 -21.24 3.26
C SER A 61 9.98 -20.80 3.49
N ARG A 62 10.45 -19.77 2.76
CA ARG A 62 11.79 -19.19 2.91
C ARG A 62 11.91 -18.40 4.20
N PHE A 63 10.96 -17.53 4.51
CA PHE A 63 10.99 -16.77 5.76
C PHE A 63 10.84 -17.67 6.99
N GLU A 64 10.08 -18.75 6.93
CA GLU A 64 10.05 -19.74 7.99
C GLU A 64 11.41 -20.44 8.19
N ALA A 65 12.14 -20.73 7.10
CA ALA A 65 13.50 -21.27 7.21
C ALA A 65 14.47 -20.25 7.85
N ILE A 66 14.35 -18.97 7.49
CA ILE A 66 15.14 -17.88 8.08
C ILE A 66 14.82 -17.74 9.57
N GLN A 67 13.53 -17.80 9.96
CA GLN A 67 13.12 -17.73 11.37
C GLN A 67 13.66 -18.92 12.18
N ARG A 68 13.62 -20.13 11.63
CA ARG A 68 14.21 -21.31 12.31
C ARG A 68 15.71 -21.16 12.53
N ALA A 69 16.42 -20.52 11.61
CA ALA A 69 17.84 -20.25 11.75
C ALA A 69 18.14 -19.06 12.70
N ASN A 70 17.18 -18.15 12.88
CA ASN A 70 17.33 -16.92 13.67
C ASN A 70 16.15 -16.74 14.65
N PRO A 71 15.90 -17.67 15.58
CA PRO A 71 14.66 -17.70 16.37
C PRO A 71 14.50 -16.54 17.36
N GLN A 72 15.58 -15.81 17.63
CA GLN A 72 15.60 -14.66 18.54
C GLN A 72 15.60 -13.31 17.78
N ASN A 73 15.59 -13.32 16.44
CA ASN A 73 15.54 -12.10 15.65
C ASN A 73 14.08 -11.75 15.34
N PRO A 74 13.54 -10.61 15.84
CA PRO A 74 12.14 -10.25 15.64
C PRO A 74 11.81 -9.99 14.16
N MET A 75 12.73 -9.46 13.34
CA MET A 75 12.51 -9.24 11.91
C MET A 75 12.20 -10.55 11.17
N ALA A 76 12.83 -11.68 11.56
CA ALA A 76 12.52 -12.97 10.96
C ALA A 76 11.06 -13.41 11.23
N THR A 77 10.48 -13.03 12.39
CA THR A 77 9.06 -13.23 12.71
C THR A 77 8.17 -12.24 11.94
N ASP A 78 8.60 -10.99 11.83
CA ASP A 78 7.86 -9.93 11.15
C ASP A 78 7.71 -10.20 9.65
N TYR A 79 8.67 -10.82 9.01
CA TYR A 79 8.57 -11.25 7.62
C TYR A 79 7.48 -12.31 7.41
N ILE A 80 7.36 -13.27 8.31
CA ILE A 80 6.26 -14.24 8.26
C ILE A 80 4.92 -13.54 8.46
N LEU A 81 4.84 -12.61 9.43
CA LEU A 81 3.67 -11.79 9.68
C LEU A 81 3.25 -11.00 8.42
N MET A 82 4.20 -10.34 7.78
CA MET A 82 3.99 -9.61 6.52
C MET A 82 3.38 -10.52 5.45
N VAL A 83 4.01 -11.66 5.17
CA VAL A 83 3.52 -12.58 4.12
C VAL A 83 2.12 -13.06 4.41
N LEU A 84 1.80 -13.45 5.65
CA LEU A 84 0.47 -13.93 6.01
C LEU A 84 -0.60 -12.87 5.83
N ILE A 85 -0.31 -11.62 6.25
CA ILE A 85 -1.23 -10.49 6.10
C ILE A 85 -1.49 -10.20 4.62
N PHE A 86 -0.44 -10.01 3.83
CA PHE A 86 -0.59 -9.67 2.41
C PHE A 86 -1.22 -10.80 1.60
N ARG A 87 -0.88 -12.07 1.88
CA ARG A 87 -1.52 -13.22 1.26
C ARG A 87 -3.03 -13.24 1.52
N GLU A 88 -3.45 -13.03 2.79
CA GLU A 88 -4.87 -13.00 3.13
C GLU A 88 -5.59 -11.83 2.46
N LEU A 89 -5.02 -10.61 2.53
CA LEU A 89 -5.61 -9.44 1.87
C LEU A 89 -5.69 -9.63 0.34
N TYR A 90 -4.70 -10.27 -0.26
CA TYR A 90 -4.71 -10.58 -1.69
C TYR A 90 -5.83 -11.55 -2.05
N HIS A 91 -6.01 -12.61 -1.27
CA HIS A 91 -7.06 -13.61 -1.49
C HIS A 91 -8.48 -13.03 -1.31
N GLN A 92 -8.60 -11.95 -0.55
CA GLN A 92 -9.86 -11.23 -0.34
C GLN A 92 -10.09 -10.09 -1.34
N ASP A 93 -9.26 -9.94 -2.38
CA ASP A 93 -9.28 -8.83 -3.34
C ASP A 93 -9.16 -7.43 -2.67
N LEU A 94 -8.39 -7.35 -1.57
CA LEU A 94 -8.25 -6.13 -0.76
C LEU A 94 -6.98 -5.33 -1.06
N LEU A 95 -6.14 -5.77 -1.98
CA LEU A 95 -4.92 -5.05 -2.33
C LEU A 95 -5.07 -4.13 -3.56
N ASP A 96 -6.26 -4.06 -4.17
CA ASP A 96 -6.55 -3.05 -5.19
C ASP A 96 -6.73 -1.68 -4.53
N THR A 97 -5.80 -0.76 -4.80
CA THR A 97 -5.77 0.57 -4.19
C THR A 97 -6.95 1.45 -4.60
N THR A 98 -7.69 1.10 -5.66
CA THR A 98 -8.90 1.80 -6.10
C THR A 98 -9.92 1.97 -4.97
N TYR A 99 -10.00 0.99 -4.07
CA TYR A 99 -10.94 1.04 -2.93
C TYR A 99 -10.52 2.03 -1.83
N TYR A 100 -9.24 2.41 -1.79
CA TYR A 100 -8.64 3.27 -0.76
C TYR A 100 -8.33 4.68 -1.27
N ALA A 101 -8.48 4.90 -2.56
CA ALA A 101 -8.24 6.19 -3.19
C ALA A 101 -9.26 7.28 -2.78
N HIS A 102 -10.39 6.88 -2.19
CA HIS A 102 -11.46 7.79 -1.78
C HIS A 102 -11.92 7.51 -0.34
N ASP A 103 -12.37 8.56 0.37
CA ASP A 103 -12.84 8.48 1.76
C ASP A 103 -14.05 7.55 1.96
N SER A 104 -14.73 7.18 0.89
CA SER A 104 -15.91 6.29 0.95
C SER A 104 -15.61 4.91 1.54
N PHE A 105 -14.35 4.46 1.47
CA PHE A 105 -13.96 3.20 2.10
C PHE A 105 -14.10 3.23 3.63
N LEU A 106 -13.90 4.40 4.26
CA LEU A 106 -14.02 4.59 5.71
C LEU A 106 -15.46 4.39 6.22
N THR A 107 -16.45 4.54 5.35
CA THR A 107 -17.88 4.36 5.67
C THR A 107 -18.44 3.03 5.15
N SER A 108 -17.64 2.23 4.46
CA SER A 108 -18.02 0.91 3.96
C SER A 108 -18.38 -0.03 5.12
N LYS A 109 -19.46 -0.78 4.94
CA LYS A 109 -19.92 -1.83 5.86
C LYS A 109 -19.61 -3.22 5.30
N ARG A 110 -18.47 -3.32 4.60
CA ARG A 110 -18.02 -4.59 4.03
C ARG A 110 -17.59 -5.54 5.14
N SER A 111 -18.02 -6.79 5.05
CA SER A 111 -17.53 -7.89 5.89
C SER A 111 -16.55 -8.74 5.09
N VAL A 112 -15.39 -9.02 5.66
CA VAL A 112 -14.35 -9.87 5.06
C VAL A 112 -14.20 -11.13 5.91
N PRO A 113 -14.51 -12.30 5.36
CA PRO A 113 -14.48 -13.56 6.11
C PRO A 113 -13.05 -14.12 6.19
N VAL A 114 -12.18 -13.47 6.99
CA VAL A 114 -10.85 -14.02 7.27
C VAL A 114 -10.98 -15.23 8.21
N PRO A 115 -10.38 -16.39 7.89
CA PRO A 115 -10.41 -17.57 8.75
C PRO A 115 -9.86 -17.27 10.15
N GLN A 116 -10.52 -17.81 11.18
CA GLN A 116 -10.11 -17.56 12.59
C GLN A 116 -8.66 -18.02 12.84
N ALA A 117 -8.26 -19.17 12.30
CA ALA A 117 -6.88 -19.65 12.43
C ALA A 117 -5.83 -18.68 11.85
N THR A 118 -6.16 -18.00 10.74
CA THR A 118 -5.30 -16.96 10.15
C THR A 118 -5.22 -15.75 11.10
N ARG A 119 -6.33 -15.30 11.69
CA ARG A 119 -6.36 -14.20 12.66
C ARG A 119 -5.51 -14.53 13.89
N ASP A 120 -5.74 -15.71 14.48
CA ASP A 120 -5.01 -16.15 15.66
C ASP A 120 -3.49 -16.22 15.39
N ARG A 121 -3.11 -16.67 14.19
CA ARG A 121 -1.71 -16.73 13.80
C ARG A 121 -1.08 -15.36 13.61
N ILE A 122 -1.79 -14.42 12.98
CA ILE A 122 -1.37 -13.02 12.83
C ILE A 122 -1.18 -12.38 14.22
N GLU A 123 -2.14 -12.54 15.11
CA GLU A 123 -2.06 -12.01 16.47
C GLU A 123 -0.90 -12.62 17.27
N GLN A 124 -0.73 -13.94 17.20
CA GLN A 124 0.37 -14.67 17.83
C GLN A 124 1.74 -14.15 17.37
N LEU A 125 1.94 -13.99 16.05
CA LEU A 125 3.21 -13.50 15.49
C LEU A 125 3.47 -12.06 15.90
N THR A 126 2.44 -11.20 15.84
CA THR A 126 2.53 -9.79 16.28
C THR A 126 2.97 -9.72 17.75
N ASN A 127 2.29 -10.44 18.63
CA ASN A 127 2.60 -10.43 20.07
C ASN A 127 3.98 -11.03 20.36
N SER A 128 4.38 -12.09 19.63
CA SER A 128 5.69 -12.71 19.79
C SER A 128 6.82 -11.76 19.39
N SER A 129 6.68 -11.08 18.24
CA SER A 129 7.67 -10.09 17.78
C SER A 129 7.80 -8.93 18.77
N ILE A 130 6.68 -8.36 19.23
CA ILE A 130 6.66 -7.27 20.22
C ILE A 130 7.38 -7.72 21.50
N ALA A 131 7.08 -8.92 22.02
CA ALA A 131 7.70 -9.42 23.23
C ALA A 131 9.22 -9.61 23.09
N MET A 132 9.70 -10.12 21.97
CA MET A 132 11.13 -10.22 21.67
C MET A 132 11.80 -8.84 21.63
N CYS A 133 11.17 -7.88 20.94
CA CYS A 133 11.66 -6.50 20.89
C CYS A 133 11.72 -5.86 22.26
N ASP A 134 10.70 -6.05 23.12
CA ASP A 134 10.67 -5.52 24.48
C ASP A 134 11.83 -6.05 25.33
N GLN A 135 12.17 -7.32 25.16
CA GLN A 135 13.34 -7.92 25.84
C GLN A 135 14.65 -7.32 25.34
N LEU A 136 14.81 -7.16 24.01
CA LEU A 136 15.99 -6.55 23.42
C LEU A 136 16.19 -5.09 23.83
N ILE A 137 15.10 -4.31 23.83
CA ILE A 137 15.11 -2.90 24.27
C ILE A 137 15.41 -2.78 25.77
N LYS A 138 14.90 -3.71 26.58
CA LYS A 138 15.21 -3.74 28.01
C LYS A 138 16.71 -4.04 28.26
N ALA A 139 17.31 -4.90 27.45
CA ALA A 139 18.73 -5.23 27.52
C ALA A 139 19.62 -4.09 26.98
N ASP A 140 19.20 -3.46 25.89
CA ASP A 140 19.88 -2.32 25.27
C ASP A 140 18.85 -1.26 24.84
N PRO A 141 18.66 -0.18 25.62
CA PRO A 141 17.75 0.92 25.30
C PRO A 141 18.09 1.70 24.00
N ASN A 142 19.30 1.48 23.45
CA ASN A 142 19.72 2.09 22.19
C ASN A 142 19.67 1.11 20.98
N ASN A 143 18.99 -0.02 21.14
CA ASN A 143 18.83 -0.98 20.06
C ASN A 143 17.81 -0.46 19.00
N LYS A 144 18.32 0.29 18.01
CA LYS A 144 17.53 0.87 16.92
C LYS A 144 16.74 -0.19 16.12
N ASN A 145 17.35 -1.38 15.90
CA ASN A 145 16.73 -2.46 15.13
C ASN A 145 15.52 -3.06 15.87
N ALA A 146 15.61 -3.20 17.19
CA ALA A 146 14.48 -3.68 17.98
C ALA A 146 13.31 -2.66 18.01
N TYR A 147 13.58 -1.37 18.06
CA TYR A 147 12.54 -0.35 17.90
C TYR A 147 11.90 -0.40 16.51
N PHE A 148 12.70 -0.49 15.45
CA PHE A 148 12.19 -0.60 14.10
C PHE A 148 11.31 -1.86 13.92
N ALA A 149 11.78 -3.04 14.31
CA ALA A 149 11.03 -4.30 14.20
C ALA A 149 9.70 -4.22 14.97
N ARG A 150 9.69 -3.71 16.21
CA ARG A 150 8.46 -3.54 16.99
C ARG A 150 7.48 -2.58 16.31
N GLY A 151 7.99 -1.48 15.75
CA GLY A 151 7.20 -0.54 14.98
C GLY A 151 6.63 -1.17 13.71
N TYR A 152 7.42 -1.98 13.02
CA TYR A 152 7.01 -2.68 11.80
C TYR A 152 5.89 -3.70 12.07
N ALA A 153 6.04 -4.56 13.09
CA ALA A 153 4.99 -5.51 13.50
C ALA A 153 3.66 -4.80 13.83
N ARG A 154 3.72 -3.71 14.61
CA ARG A 154 2.54 -2.89 14.94
C ARG A 154 1.91 -2.26 13.71
N GLY A 155 2.73 -1.76 12.79
CA GLY A 155 2.27 -1.18 11.53
C GLY A 155 1.58 -2.20 10.62
N MET A 156 2.15 -3.39 10.48
CA MET A 156 1.55 -4.50 9.73
C MET A 156 0.21 -4.93 10.33
N HIS A 157 0.15 -5.09 11.65
CA HIS A 157 -1.11 -5.40 12.34
C HIS A 157 -2.16 -4.29 12.18
N ALA A 158 -1.74 -3.01 12.28
CA ALA A 158 -2.64 -1.87 12.05
C ALA A 158 -3.25 -1.90 10.64
N ALA A 159 -2.44 -2.19 9.62
CA ALA A 159 -2.92 -2.34 8.25
C ALA A 159 -3.95 -3.47 8.13
N PHE A 160 -3.67 -4.64 8.69
CA PHE A 160 -4.58 -5.78 8.66
C PHE A 160 -5.94 -5.46 9.28
N ILE A 161 -5.98 -4.96 10.53
CA ILE A 161 -7.25 -4.66 11.21
C ILE A 161 -7.99 -3.45 10.60
N THR A 162 -7.27 -2.57 9.89
CA THR A 162 -7.90 -1.51 9.09
C THR A 162 -8.62 -2.07 7.88
N LEU A 163 -7.94 -2.91 7.10
CA LEU A 163 -8.42 -3.35 5.80
C LEU A 163 -9.40 -4.54 5.90
N ALA A 164 -9.14 -5.47 6.83
CA ALA A 164 -9.99 -6.65 7.02
C ALA A 164 -11.15 -6.41 8.00
N ASP A 165 -10.92 -5.69 9.10
CA ASP A 165 -11.88 -5.59 10.21
C ASP A 165 -12.57 -4.23 10.32
N HIS A 166 -12.12 -3.22 9.57
CA HIS A 166 -12.58 -1.82 9.71
C HIS A 166 -12.49 -1.32 11.16
N SER A 167 -11.51 -1.83 11.93
CA SER A 167 -11.31 -1.51 13.36
C SER A 167 -10.43 -0.27 13.52
N TYR A 168 -10.93 0.88 13.07
CA TYR A 168 -10.16 2.12 12.96
C TYR A 168 -9.58 2.64 14.27
N VAL A 169 -10.29 2.48 15.41
CA VAL A 169 -9.79 2.91 16.72
C VAL A 169 -8.58 2.07 17.16
N SER A 170 -8.68 0.75 17.03
CA SER A 170 -7.58 -0.17 17.35
C SER A 170 -6.41 0.03 16.40
N ALA A 171 -6.69 0.19 15.09
CA ALA A 171 -5.68 0.48 14.08
C ALA A 171 -4.94 1.79 14.37
N ALA A 172 -5.66 2.86 14.75
CA ALA A 172 -5.05 4.13 15.12
C ALA A 172 -4.11 3.97 16.31
N LYS A 173 -4.51 3.22 17.35
CA LYS A 173 -3.67 2.94 18.54
C LYS A 173 -2.37 2.22 18.13
N GLN A 174 -2.46 1.19 17.31
CA GLN A 174 -1.29 0.46 16.81
C GLN A 174 -0.42 1.34 15.90
N GLY A 175 -1.01 2.14 15.02
CA GLY A 175 -0.31 3.07 14.15
C GLY A 175 0.47 4.15 14.93
N TYR A 176 -0.12 4.69 16.01
CA TYR A 176 0.60 5.63 16.89
C TYR A 176 1.76 4.97 17.62
N ALA A 177 1.58 3.75 18.11
CA ALA A 177 2.65 3.00 18.75
C ALA A 177 3.78 2.67 17.76
N SER A 178 3.43 2.27 16.53
CA SER A 178 4.38 2.06 15.42
C SER A 178 5.20 3.32 15.11
N ARG A 179 4.52 4.47 15.01
CA ARG A 179 5.20 5.76 14.82
C ARG A 179 6.16 6.08 15.97
N GLY A 180 5.73 5.89 17.22
CA GLY A 180 6.56 6.17 18.40
C GLY A 180 7.84 5.33 18.39
N ASP A 181 7.75 4.06 18.01
CA ASP A 181 8.91 3.18 17.85
C ASP A 181 9.83 3.67 16.71
N SER A 182 9.24 4.05 15.58
CA SER A 182 9.98 4.59 14.43
C SER A 182 10.70 5.91 14.77
N GLU A 183 10.04 6.81 15.51
CA GLU A 183 10.66 8.04 16.01
C GLU A 183 11.81 7.75 16.99
N GLN A 184 11.70 6.68 17.80
CA GLN A 184 12.78 6.27 18.69
C GLN A 184 13.97 5.70 17.90
N ALA A 185 13.72 4.86 16.89
CA ALA A 185 14.78 4.37 16.00
C ALA A 185 15.54 5.53 15.34
N LEU A 186 14.82 6.56 14.83
CA LEU A 186 15.43 7.75 14.22
C LEU A 186 16.13 8.68 15.23
N ARG A 187 15.76 8.69 16.50
CA ARG A 187 16.51 9.41 17.52
C ARG A 187 17.88 8.78 17.80
N ILE A 188 17.96 7.45 17.71
CA ILE A 188 19.21 6.69 17.90
C ILE A 188 20.05 6.76 16.63
N ASP A 189 19.41 6.63 15.46
CA ASP A 189 20.05 6.65 14.16
C ASP A 189 19.20 7.46 13.17
N PRO A 190 19.53 8.75 12.94
CA PRO A 190 18.78 9.64 12.04
C PRO A 190 18.72 9.17 10.58
N ASP A 191 19.67 8.30 10.19
CA ASP A 191 19.79 7.77 8.83
C ASP A 191 19.07 6.42 8.65
N TYR A 192 18.37 5.92 9.67
CA TYR A 192 17.56 4.69 9.57
C TYR A 192 16.35 4.91 8.66
N ALA A 193 16.56 4.80 7.34
CA ALA A 193 15.58 5.19 6.32
C ALA A 193 14.26 4.41 6.40
N ASP A 194 14.31 3.12 6.76
CA ASP A 194 13.11 2.27 6.88
C ASP A 194 12.12 2.81 7.92
N ALA A 195 12.60 3.41 9.01
CA ALA A 195 11.74 3.95 10.05
C ALA A 195 10.93 5.19 9.59
N LYS A 196 11.31 5.82 8.48
CA LYS A 196 10.60 6.99 7.94
C LYS A 196 9.25 6.62 7.35
N MET A 197 9.05 5.37 6.90
CA MET A 197 7.80 4.92 6.29
C MET A 197 6.59 5.10 7.22
N ALA A 198 6.64 4.55 8.43
CA ALA A 198 5.51 4.60 9.36
C ALA A 198 5.14 6.04 9.74
N ILE A 199 6.13 6.91 9.90
CA ILE A 199 5.93 8.33 10.19
C ILE A 199 5.30 9.01 8.97
N GLY A 200 5.80 8.72 7.76
CA GLY A 200 5.28 9.26 6.50
C GLY A 200 3.83 8.90 6.26
N ILE A 201 3.48 7.62 6.43
CA ILE A 201 2.10 7.12 6.33
C ILE A 201 1.20 7.87 7.31
N GLN A 202 1.59 7.97 8.57
CA GLN A 202 0.75 8.62 9.57
C GLN A 202 0.60 10.12 9.32
N GLN A 203 1.67 10.83 8.93
CA GLN A 203 1.61 12.27 8.61
C GLN A 203 0.59 12.55 7.51
N PHE A 204 0.60 11.75 6.45
CA PHE A 204 -0.35 11.89 5.34
C PHE A 204 -1.76 11.49 5.76
N ALA A 205 -1.93 10.31 6.37
CA ALA A 205 -3.24 9.78 6.75
C ALA A 205 -3.98 10.74 7.70
N VAL A 206 -3.31 11.23 8.76
CA VAL A 206 -3.92 12.17 9.72
C VAL A 206 -4.31 13.50 9.05
N ALA A 207 -3.48 13.99 8.10
CA ALA A 207 -3.80 15.22 7.35
C ALA A 207 -5.00 15.04 6.42
N SER A 208 -5.21 13.83 5.89
CA SER A 208 -6.29 13.50 4.95
C SER A 208 -7.62 13.22 5.64
N LEU A 209 -7.63 12.79 6.91
CA LEU A 209 -8.86 12.45 7.61
C LEU A 209 -9.74 13.68 7.91
N PRO A 210 -11.04 13.63 7.62
CA PRO A 210 -12.00 14.64 8.05
C PRO A 210 -11.97 14.85 9.57
N ARG A 211 -12.17 16.10 10.02
CA ARG A 211 -12.12 16.43 11.46
C ARG A 211 -13.05 15.57 12.31
N ILE A 212 -14.26 15.30 11.82
CA ILE A 212 -15.26 14.50 12.52
C ILE A 212 -14.74 13.08 12.73
N LEU A 213 -14.16 12.46 11.69
CA LEU A 213 -13.60 11.11 11.79
C LEU A 213 -12.42 11.06 12.78
N ARG A 214 -11.54 12.08 12.78
CA ARG A 214 -10.44 12.17 13.75
C ARG A 214 -10.94 12.18 15.20
N ILE A 215 -12.02 12.92 15.47
CA ILE A 215 -12.64 12.95 16.81
C ILE A 215 -13.24 11.59 17.15
N MET A 216 -13.97 10.97 16.22
CA MET A 216 -14.62 9.66 16.45
C MET A 216 -13.64 8.54 16.74
N ILE A 217 -12.47 8.55 16.13
CA ILE A 217 -11.40 7.53 16.36
C ILE A 217 -10.40 7.95 17.44
N GLY A 218 -10.70 9.00 18.19
CA GLY A 218 -9.87 9.44 19.34
C GLY A 218 -8.59 10.18 18.96
N ILE A 219 -8.42 10.58 17.69
CA ILE A 219 -7.26 11.36 17.24
C ILE A 219 -7.56 12.86 17.44
N THR A 220 -7.35 13.34 18.65
CA THR A 220 -7.50 14.77 18.98
C THR A 220 -6.14 15.40 19.25
N GLY A 221 -5.96 16.66 18.81
CA GLY A 221 -4.73 17.42 19.06
C GLY A 221 -3.52 17.00 18.20
N VAL A 222 -3.65 16.00 17.33
CA VAL A 222 -2.58 15.58 16.40
C VAL A 222 -2.81 16.22 15.04
N THR A 223 -1.80 16.91 14.55
CA THR A 223 -1.77 17.47 13.19
C THR A 223 -0.93 16.61 12.28
N GLY A 224 -1.44 16.31 11.09
CA GLY A 224 -0.66 15.71 10.01
C GLY A 224 -0.22 16.78 9.00
N ASN A 225 0.74 16.42 8.17
CA ASN A 225 1.19 17.23 7.05
C ASN A 225 1.43 16.32 5.84
N LYS A 226 0.64 16.50 4.78
CA LYS A 226 0.68 15.65 3.57
C LYS A 226 2.05 15.69 2.90
N GLU A 227 2.60 16.87 2.63
CA GLU A 227 3.88 17.01 1.93
C GLU A 227 5.03 16.41 2.75
N LYS A 228 5.06 16.65 4.07
CA LYS A 228 6.03 16.00 4.95
C LYS A 228 5.89 14.49 4.92
N GLY A 229 4.65 13.98 4.88
CA GLY A 229 4.36 12.55 4.75
C GLY A 229 4.92 11.97 3.46
N LEU A 230 4.63 12.62 2.32
CA LEU A 230 5.14 12.21 1.01
C LEU A 230 6.67 12.28 0.94
N ASP A 231 7.29 13.29 1.54
CA ASP A 231 8.74 13.44 1.56
C ASP A 231 9.44 12.33 2.36
N LEU A 232 8.91 11.98 3.53
CA LEU A 232 9.41 10.86 4.33
C LEU A 232 9.26 9.51 3.58
N LEU A 233 8.17 9.33 2.85
CA LEU A 233 7.99 8.15 2.00
C LEU A 233 8.99 8.12 0.85
N ARG A 234 9.30 9.26 0.21
CA ARG A 234 10.35 9.34 -0.82
C ARG A 234 11.73 8.97 -0.26
N GLN A 235 12.06 9.45 0.93
CA GLN A 235 13.32 9.10 1.59
C GLN A 235 13.41 7.61 1.92
N SER A 236 12.34 7.03 2.46
CA SER A 236 12.28 5.59 2.73
C SER A 236 12.30 4.77 1.43
N ALA A 237 11.63 5.21 0.38
CA ALA A 237 11.66 4.60 -0.94
C ALA A 237 13.05 4.62 -1.60
N ALA A 238 13.85 5.66 -1.35
CA ALA A 238 15.17 5.81 -1.93
C ALA A 238 16.26 5.04 -1.17
N HIS A 239 16.16 4.96 0.15
CA HIS A 239 17.24 4.51 1.02
C HIS A 239 16.86 3.36 1.96
N GLY A 240 15.59 2.99 2.06
CA GLY A 240 15.14 1.87 2.87
C GLY A 240 15.59 0.53 2.29
N VAL A 241 15.95 -0.39 3.17
CA VAL A 241 16.33 -1.77 2.83
C VAL A 241 15.09 -2.68 2.86
N VAL A 242 14.28 -2.54 3.91
CA VAL A 242 13.08 -3.36 4.15
C VAL A 242 11.85 -2.74 3.52
N THR A 243 11.73 -1.41 3.59
CA THR A 243 10.48 -0.68 3.29
C THR A 243 10.50 0.07 1.95
N ASN A 244 11.49 -0.19 1.09
CA ASN A 244 11.62 0.50 -0.20
C ASN A 244 10.36 0.34 -1.07
N VAL A 245 9.92 -0.90 -1.30
CA VAL A 245 8.78 -1.21 -2.18
C VAL A 245 7.47 -0.77 -1.54
N GLU A 246 7.28 -1.03 -0.25
CA GLU A 246 6.10 -0.62 0.51
C GLU A 246 5.96 0.91 0.56
N SER A 247 7.08 1.63 0.71
CA SER A 247 7.08 3.10 0.69
C SER A 247 6.72 3.66 -0.68
N ARG A 248 7.18 3.03 -1.77
CA ARG A 248 6.78 3.41 -3.14
C ARG A 248 5.30 3.14 -3.38
N THR A 249 4.78 2.00 -2.89
CA THR A 249 3.37 1.64 -2.99
C THR A 249 2.50 2.62 -2.20
N ALA A 250 2.88 2.94 -0.95
CA ALA A 250 2.18 3.94 -0.14
C ALA A 250 2.26 5.34 -0.77
N LEU A 251 3.40 5.71 -1.33
CA LEU A 251 3.60 6.98 -2.04
C LEU A 251 2.66 7.08 -3.25
N SER A 252 2.58 6.03 -4.07
CA SER A 252 1.67 5.96 -5.22
C SER A 252 0.20 6.12 -4.79
N LEU A 253 -0.24 5.39 -3.75
CA LEU A 253 -1.59 5.49 -3.20
C LEU A 253 -1.90 6.92 -2.70
N PHE A 254 -0.99 7.54 -1.97
CA PHE A 254 -1.20 8.87 -1.41
C PHE A 254 -1.16 9.98 -2.46
N LEU A 255 -0.31 9.86 -3.46
CA LEU A 255 -0.32 10.75 -4.63
C LEU A 255 -1.64 10.63 -5.40
N ARG A 256 -2.14 9.39 -5.58
CA ARG A 256 -3.46 9.12 -6.18
C ARG A 256 -4.59 9.76 -5.39
N HIS A 257 -4.62 9.58 -4.06
CA HIS A 257 -5.60 10.20 -3.16
C HIS A 257 -5.59 11.74 -3.25
N ASP A 258 -4.43 12.33 -3.48
CA ASP A 258 -4.25 13.79 -3.60
C ASP A 258 -4.44 14.31 -5.05
N GLY A 259 -4.90 13.46 -5.98
CA GLY A 259 -5.14 13.80 -7.38
C GLY A 259 -3.89 13.98 -8.23
N ARG A 260 -2.71 13.62 -7.72
CA ARG A 260 -1.41 13.73 -8.40
C ARG A 260 -1.13 12.48 -9.26
N TYR A 261 -2.08 12.14 -10.13
CA TYR A 261 -2.08 10.88 -10.89
C TYR A 261 -0.83 10.65 -11.74
N SER A 262 -0.27 11.70 -12.36
CA SER A 262 0.93 11.56 -13.19
C SER A 262 2.16 11.18 -12.36
N GLU A 263 2.29 11.71 -11.14
CA GLU A 263 3.38 11.34 -10.23
C GLU A 263 3.18 9.92 -9.68
N ALA A 264 1.95 9.58 -9.30
CA ALA A 264 1.61 8.23 -8.86
C ALA A 264 1.94 7.19 -9.95
N LEU A 265 1.55 7.48 -11.20
CA LEU A 265 1.83 6.61 -12.35
C LEU A 265 3.33 6.43 -12.60
N ALA A 266 4.14 7.48 -12.46
CA ALA A 266 5.60 7.38 -12.61
C ALA A 266 6.23 6.46 -11.53
N VAL A 267 5.77 6.56 -10.28
CA VAL A 267 6.21 5.66 -9.20
C VAL A 267 5.80 4.23 -9.50
N GLN A 268 4.55 4.04 -9.92
CA GLN A 268 3.99 2.71 -10.20
C GLN A 268 4.65 2.04 -11.39
N HIS A 269 4.93 2.79 -12.45
CA HIS A 269 5.67 2.31 -13.62
C HIS A 269 7.03 1.73 -13.24
N GLY A 270 7.79 2.43 -12.40
CA GLY A 270 9.07 1.91 -11.89
C GLY A 270 8.94 0.64 -11.04
N LEU A 271 7.81 0.44 -10.32
CA LEU A 271 7.53 -0.82 -9.61
C LEU A 271 7.22 -1.95 -10.60
N ALA A 272 6.37 -1.68 -11.59
CA ALA A 272 5.99 -2.65 -12.61
C ALA A 272 7.15 -3.06 -13.54
N GLU A 273 8.12 -2.17 -13.77
CA GLU A 273 9.37 -2.50 -14.48
C GLU A 273 10.29 -3.38 -13.63
N GLN A 274 10.42 -3.07 -12.34
CA GLN A 274 11.26 -3.84 -11.43
C GLN A 274 10.69 -5.25 -11.15
N TYR A 275 9.35 -5.36 -11.04
CA TYR A 275 8.64 -6.60 -10.77
C TYR A 275 7.61 -6.89 -11.87
N PRO A 276 8.04 -7.24 -13.09
CA PRO A 276 7.14 -7.37 -14.25
C PRO A 276 6.13 -8.51 -14.12
N ARG A 277 6.36 -9.44 -13.19
CA ARG A 277 5.47 -10.57 -12.86
C ARG A 277 4.55 -10.30 -11.68
N ASP A 278 4.61 -9.10 -11.09
CA ASP A 278 3.62 -8.67 -10.10
C ASP A 278 2.35 -8.21 -10.82
N TYR A 279 1.29 -8.98 -10.63
CA TYR A 279 -0.02 -8.68 -11.19
C TYR A 279 -0.58 -7.35 -10.68
N LEU A 280 -0.40 -7.05 -9.36
CA LEU A 280 -0.96 -5.84 -8.74
C LEU A 280 -0.31 -4.57 -9.27
N PHE A 281 1.00 -4.57 -9.51
CA PHE A 281 1.67 -3.40 -10.04
C PHE A 281 1.22 -3.08 -11.48
N ARG A 282 1.00 -4.11 -12.31
CA ARG A 282 0.42 -3.93 -13.65
C ARG A 282 -1.02 -3.45 -13.61
N LEU A 283 -1.83 -4.01 -12.69
CA LEU A 283 -3.21 -3.59 -12.48
C LEU A 283 -3.28 -2.11 -12.05
N GLU A 284 -2.39 -1.69 -11.15
CA GLU A 284 -2.37 -0.33 -10.63
C GLU A 284 -1.95 0.69 -11.70
N GLU A 285 -1.07 0.34 -12.65
CA GLU A 285 -0.81 1.20 -13.81
C GLU A 285 -2.09 1.48 -14.61
N ALA A 286 -2.92 0.44 -14.82
CA ALA A 286 -4.20 0.60 -15.51
C ALA A 286 -5.20 1.44 -14.70
N ASN A 287 -5.27 1.22 -13.37
CA ASN A 287 -6.12 1.97 -12.46
C ASN A 287 -5.76 3.47 -12.47
N LEU A 288 -4.49 3.81 -12.37
CA LEU A 288 -4.00 5.19 -12.38
C LEU A 288 -4.19 5.87 -13.74
N THR A 289 -4.04 5.12 -14.83
CA THR A 289 -4.32 5.62 -16.18
C THR A 289 -5.79 5.97 -16.33
N LYS A 290 -6.70 5.14 -15.80
CA LYS A 290 -8.14 5.41 -15.72
C LYS A 290 -8.41 6.68 -14.91
N ASP A 291 -7.86 6.79 -13.72
CA ASP A 291 -8.12 7.92 -12.82
C ASP A 291 -7.53 9.25 -13.33
N LYS A 292 -6.47 9.16 -14.13
CA LYS A 292 -5.93 10.31 -14.89
C LYS A 292 -6.90 10.82 -15.98
N GLY A 293 -7.91 10.03 -16.33
CA GLY A 293 -8.92 10.38 -17.33
C GLY A 293 -8.62 9.89 -18.75
N ASP A 294 -7.57 9.09 -18.94
CA ASP A 294 -7.25 8.50 -20.25
C ASP A 294 -7.96 7.16 -20.42
N GLY A 295 -9.27 7.22 -20.68
CA GLY A 295 -10.09 6.02 -20.82
C GLY A 295 -9.60 5.03 -21.90
N PRO A 296 -9.29 5.46 -23.14
CA PRO A 296 -8.76 4.56 -24.15
C PRO A 296 -7.45 3.88 -23.76
N ALA A 297 -6.50 4.60 -23.19
CA ALA A 297 -5.24 4.02 -22.72
C ALA A 297 -5.45 3.07 -21.53
N ALA A 298 -6.36 3.39 -20.62
CA ALA A 298 -6.72 2.52 -19.49
C ALA A 298 -7.35 1.20 -19.98
N ILE A 299 -8.30 1.25 -20.93
CA ILE A 299 -8.88 0.05 -21.56
C ILE A 299 -7.77 -0.84 -22.12
N ALA A 300 -6.85 -0.27 -22.91
CA ALA A 300 -5.73 -1.01 -23.48
C ALA A 300 -4.80 -1.59 -22.39
N ALA A 301 -4.59 -0.87 -21.27
CA ALA A 301 -3.78 -1.35 -20.15
C ALA A 301 -4.44 -2.54 -19.45
N TYR A 302 -5.73 -2.48 -19.11
CA TYR A 302 -6.45 -3.61 -18.53
C TYR A 302 -6.50 -4.82 -19.45
N GLN A 303 -6.68 -4.61 -20.77
CA GLN A 303 -6.64 -5.70 -21.74
C GLN A 303 -5.28 -6.41 -21.74
N ARG A 304 -4.17 -5.67 -21.69
CA ARG A 304 -2.83 -6.25 -21.55
C ARG A 304 -2.68 -7.08 -20.26
N VAL A 305 -3.17 -6.58 -19.12
CA VAL A 305 -3.15 -7.34 -17.86
C VAL A 305 -3.92 -8.65 -18.00
N LEU A 306 -5.10 -8.63 -18.65
CA LEU A 306 -5.90 -9.82 -18.90
C LEU A 306 -5.24 -10.80 -19.89
N GLU A 307 -4.57 -10.30 -20.93
CA GLU A 307 -3.78 -11.09 -21.87
C GLU A 307 -2.60 -11.77 -21.17
N ASP A 308 -1.84 -11.03 -20.35
CA ASP A 308 -0.72 -11.55 -19.58
C ASP A 308 -1.18 -12.59 -18.54
N SER A 309 -2.38 -12.41 -17.96
CA SER A 309 -2.99 -13.37 -17.03
C SER A 309 -3.32 -14.73 -17.67
N ARG A 310 -3.46 -14.78 -19.01
CA ARG A 310 -3.73 -16.01 -19.75
C ARG A 310 -2.44 -16.73 -20.19
N LYS A 311 -1.29 -16.05 -20.12
CA LYS A 311 0.00 -16.66 -20.48
C LYS A 311 0.43 -17.64 -19.38
N PRO A 312 0.76 -18.89 -19.71
CA PRO A 312 1.20 -19.86 -18.73
C PRO A 312 2.40 -19.34 -17.91
N ASN A 313 2.31 -19.38 -16.60
CA ASN A 313 3.38 -19.03 -15.67
C ASN A 313 3.93 -17.59 -15.80
N PHE A 314 3.21 -16.67 -16.45
CA PHE A 314 3.60 -15.26 -16.47
C PHE A 314 3.36 -14.63 -15.10
N PHE A 315 2.12 -14.62 -14.61
CA PHE A 315 1.80 -14.33 -13.21
C PHE A 315 1.63 -15.65 -12.43
N ILE A 316 2.03 -15.67 -11.17
CA ILE A 316 1.95 -16.88 -10.33
C ILE A 316 0.51 -17.14 -9.88
N ASP A 317 -0.17 -16.12 -9.40
CA ASP A 317 -1.59 -16.20 -8.99
C ASP A 317 -2.36 -14.97 -9.49
N PRO A 318 -2.65 -14.87 -10.81
CA PRO A 318 -3.40 -13.74 -11.32
C PRO A 318 -4.84 -13.74 -10.77
N ARG A 319 -5.35 -12.55 -10.51
CA ARG A 319 -6.73 -12.32 -10.06
C ARG A 319 -7.50 -11.51 -11.12
N PRO A 320 -7.84 -12.10 -12.26
CA PRO A 320 -8.39 -11.38 -13.42
C PRO A 320 -9.71 -10.68 -13.13
N GLN A 321 -10.45 -11.09 -12.09
CA GLN A 321 -11.67 -10.39 -11.65
C GLN A 321 -11.45 -8.90 -11.39
N MET A 322 -10.30 -8.50 -10.82
CA MET A 322 -9.99 -7.10 -10.57
C MET A 322 -9.77 -6.32 -11.87
N ALA A 323 -9.04 -6.91 -12.82
CA ALA A 323 -8.82 -6.28 -14.13
C ALA A 323 -10.10 -6.20 -14.97
N TYR A 324 -10.93 -7.25 -14.98
CA TYR A 324 -12.25 -7.20 -15.62
C TYR A 324 -13.14 -6.12 -15.02
N PHE A 325 -13.14 -6.01 -13.68
CA PHE A 325 -13.93 -4.99 -12.99
C PHE A 325 -13.46 -3.57 -13.35
N GLY A 326 -12.14 -3.30 -13.30
CA GLY A 326 -11.58 -2.00 -13.66
C GLY A 326 -11.79 -1.65 -15.14
N LEU A 327 -11.70 -2.65 -16.04
CA LEU A 327 -12.03 -2.51 -17.46
C LEU A 327 -13.50 -2.11 -17.64
N ALA A 328 -14.41 -2.80 -16.97
CA ALA A 328 -15.85 -2.52 -17.02
C ALA A 328 -16.17 -1.11 -16.49
N ASP A 329 -15.59 -0.69 -15.37
CA ASP A 329 -15.75 0.67 -14.84
C ASP A 329 -15.27 1.74 -15.84
N THR A 330 -14.15 1.47 -16.52
CA THR A 330 -13.61 2.37 -17.55
C THR A 330 -14.54 2.46 -18.76
N GLN A 331 -15.02 1.32 -19.24
CA GLN A 331 -15.97 1.24 -20.36
C GLN A 331 -17.30 1.92 -20.04
N ARG A 332 -17.82 1.74 -18.82
CA ARG A 332 -18.98 2.48 -18.34
C ARG A 332 -18.76 3.98 -18.43
N GLY A 333 -17.60 4.47 -17.97
CA GLY A 333 -17.22 5.89 -18.07
C GLY A 333 -17.07 6.40 -19.51
N GLN A 334 -16.74 5.51 -20.46
CA GLN A 334 -16.65 5.80 -21.90
C GLN A 334 -17.98 5.56 -22.63
N ASN A 335 -19.09 5.34 -21.93
CA ASN A 335 -20.41 5.00 -22.49
C ASN A 335 -20.46 3.72 -23.33
N GLN A 336 -19.52 2.79 -23.12
CA GLN A 336 -19.50 1.45 -23.73
C GLN A 336 -20.30 0.50 -22.83
N ILE A 337 -21.63 0.70 -22.77
CA ILE A 337 -22.48 0.09 -21.74
C ILE A 337 -22.60 -1.43 -21.92
N ALA A 338 -22.65 -1.91 -23.15
CA ALA A 338 -22.78 -3.35 -23.44
C ALA A 338 -21.49 -4.11 -23.07
N GLU A 339 -20.34 -3.55 -23.42
CA GLU A 339 -19.03 -4.10 -23.08
C GLU A 339 -18.80 -4.07 -21.57
N ALA A 340 -19.22 -2.99 -20.89
CA ALA A 340 -19.14 -2.88 -19.43
C ALA A 340 -19.97 -3.97 -18.75
N ALA A 341 -21.22 -4.21 -19.21
CA ALA A 341 -22.07 -5.28 -18.68
C ALA A 341 -21.38 -6.64 -18.78
N GLN A 342 -20.79 -6.94 -19.95
CA GLN A 342 -20.11 -8.21 -20.18
C GLN A 342 -18.90 -8.37 -19.26
N ASN A 343 -18.06 -7.34 -19.13
CA ASN A 343 -16.85 -7.42 -18.30
C ASN A 343 -17.17 -7.46 -16.79
N TYR A 344 -18.27 -6.85 -16.32
CA TYR A 344 -18.73 -7.07 -14.95
C TYR A 344 -19.18 -8.52 -14.72
N LEU A 345 -19.84 -9.16 -15.69
CA LEU A 345 -20.19 -10.58 -15.60
C LEU A 345 -18.94 -11.47 -15.61
N GLU A 346 -17.96 -11.16 -16.46
CA GLU A 346 -16.68 -11.86 -16.47
C GLU A 346 -15.95 -11.75 -15.10
N ALA A 347 -15.94 -10.56 -14.50
CA ALA A 347 -15.39 -10.38 -13.16
C ALA A 347 -16.11 -11.25 -12.12
N ALA A 348 -17.45 -11.26 -12.14
CA ALA A 348 -18.25 -12.05 -11.20
C ALA A 348 -18.10 -13.56 -11.40
N SER A 349 -17.82 -14.03 -12.62
CA SER A 349 -17.72 -15.45 -12.96
C SER A 349 -16.38 -16.07 -12.52
N GLN A 350 -15.35 -15.26 -12.22
CA GLN A 350 -14.03 -15.78 -11.90
C GLN A 350 -14.07 -16.65 -10.63
N PRO A 351 -13.45 -17.85 -10.65
CA PRO A 351 -13.52 -18.80 -9.53
C PRO A 351 -12.96 -18.23 -8.21
N LYS A 352 -11.89 -17.43 -8.29
CA LYS A 352 -11.21 -16.83 -7.15
C LYS A 352 -11.77 -15.47 -6.73
N CYS A 353 -12.85 -15.00 -7.37
CA CYS A 353 -13.47 -13.71 -7.03
C CYS A 353 -14.06 -13.76 -5.62
N SER A 354 -13.68 -12.83 -4.77
CA SER A 354 -14.24 -12.67 -3.43
C SER A 354 -15.74 -12.34 -3.49
N ASP A 355 -16.49 -12.76 -2.46
CA ASP A 355 -17.95 -12.58 -2.46
C ASP A 355 -18.37 -11.12 -2.57
N TRP A 356 -17.67 -10.22 -1.90
CA TRP A 356 -18.00 -8.79 -1.95
C TRP A 356 -17.78 -8.18 -3.34
N LEU A 357 -16.69 -8.56 -4.04
CA LEU A 357 -16.40 -8.08 -5.39
C LEU A 357 -17.37 -8.70 -6.41
N ARG A 358 -17.65 -9.99 -6.27
CA ARG A 358 -18.65 -10.70 -7.10
C ARG A 358 -20.00 -10.00 -7.06
N ARG A 359 -20.50 -9.68 -5.85
CA ARG A 359 -21.80 -9.02 -5.68
C ARG A 359 -21.78 -7.60 -6.24
N ARG A 360 -20.69 -6.88 -6.05
CA ARG A 360 -20.51 -5.55 -6.63
C ARG A 360 -20.52 -5.62 -8.16
N ALA A 361 -19.84 -6.57 -8.75
CA ALA A 361 -19.85 -6.78 -10.20
C ALA A 361 -21.24 -7.15 -10.73
N GLN A 362 -21.97 -8.03 -10.02
CA GLN A 362 -23.35 -8.37 -10.36
C GLN A 362 -24.29 -7.16 -10.25
N LEU A 363 -24.19 -6.36 -9.20
CA LEU A 363 -24.95 -5.11 -9.07
C LEU A 363 -24.71 -4.19 -10.26
N ASN A 364 -23.43 -3.94 -10.58
CA ASN A 364 -23.05 -3.05 -11.67
C ASN A 364 -23.47 -3.61 -13.05
N ALA A 365 -23.39 -4.93 -13.26
CA ALA A 365 -23.91 -5.58 -14.46
C ALA A 365 -25.43 -5.36 -14.60
N GLY A 366 -26.18 -5.50 -13.50
CA GLY A 366 -27.61 -5.20 -13.46
C GLY A 366 -27.92 -3.75 -13.84
N GLU A 367 -27.15 -2.79 -13.31
CA GLU A 367 -27.26 -1.36 -13.69
C GLU A 367 -27.03 -1.15 -15.20
N MET A 368 -26.03 -1.80 -15.77
CA MET A 368 -25.76 -1.73 -17.21
C MET A 368 -26.89 -2.34 -18.03
N PHE A 369 -27.45 -3.49 -17.62
CA PHE A 369 -28.59 -4.10 -18.31
C PHE A 369 -29.86 -3.24 -18.24
N ASP A 370 -30.12 -2.54 -17.14
CA ASP A 370 -31.24 -1.57 -17.07
C ASP A 370 -31.03 -0.43 -18.07
N LEU A 371 -29.79 0.12 -18.19
CA LEU A 371 -29.47 1.15 -19.18
C LEU A 371 -29.61 0.65 -20.63
N LEU A 372 -29.43 -0.65 -20.86
CA LEU A 372 -29.66 -1.30 -22.16
C LEU A 372 -31.11 -1.72 -22.39
N HIS A 373 -32.02 -1.39 -21.48
CA HIS A 373 -33.42 -1.82 -21.52
C HIS A 373 -33.62 -3.35 -21.48
N GLN A 374 -32.68 -4.08 -20.90
CA GLN A 374 -32.70 -5.54 -20.76
C GLN A 374 -33.11 -5.93 -19.33
N ARG A 375 -34.31 -5.55 -18.94
CA ARG A 375 -34.83 -5.64 -17.56
C ARG A 375 -34.73 -7.04 -16.95
N ASP A 376 -35.04 -8.09 -17.70
CA ASP A 376 -35.01 -9.46 -17.19
C ASP A 376 -33.60 -9.87 -16.77
N LYS A 377 -32.60 -9.50 -17.56
CA LYS A 377 -31.17 -9.71 -17.21
C LYS A 377 -30.76 -8.87 -15.99
N ALA A 378 -31.22 -7.63 -15.93
CA ALA A 378 -30.95 -6.77 -14.76
C ALA A 378 -31.50 -7.38 -13.47
N ILE A 379 -32.74 -7.86 -13.48
CA ILE A 379 -33.38 -8.50 -12.33
C ILE A 379 -32.60 -9.73 -11.87
N GLU A 380 -32.14 -10.56 -12.79
CA GLU A 380 -31.33 -11.75 -12.46
C GLU A 380 -30.04 -11.34 -11.72
N GLN A 381 -29.32 -10.33 -12.20
CA GLN A 381 -28.11 -9.85 -11.55
C GLN A 381 -28.37 -9.22 -10.18
N TYR A 382 -29.43 -8.43 -10.02
CA TYR A 382 -29.80 -7.87 -8.73
C TYR A 382 -30.24 -8.93 -7.70
N ARG A 383 -30.89 -10.02 -8.12
CA ARG A 383 -31.20 -11.16 -7.26
C ARG A 383 -29.91 -11.79 -6.71
N GLN A 384 -28.94 -12.04 -7.58
CA GLN A 384 -27.64 -12.60 -7.19
C GLN A 384 -26.89 -11.63 -6.26
N ALA A 385 -26.83 -10.34 -6.58
CA ALA A 385 -26.16 -9.33 -5.75
C ALA A 385 -26.80 -9.18 -4.36
N SER A 386 -28.13 -9.40 -4.25
CA SER A 386 -28.89 -9.27 -2.98
C SER A 386 -28.94 -10.54 -2.13
N ALA A 387 -28.47 -11.69 -2.64
CA ALA A 387 -28.69 -13.03 -2.06
C ALA A 387 -27.76 -13.40 -0.90
N GLY A 388 -27.23 -12.49 -0.12
CA GLY A 388 -26.42 -12.86 1.04
C GLY A 388 -25.55 -11.75 1.61
N GLY A 389 -24.57 -12.11 2.45
CA GLY A 389 -23.64 -11.19 3.12
C GLY A 389 -22.73 -10.43 2.16
N GLY A 390 -21.88 -9.60 2.69
CA GLY A 390 -20.97 -8.75 1.94
C GLY A 390 -21.12 -7.29 2.35
N ASP A 391 -21.18 -6.37 1.40
CA ASP A 391 -21.42 -4.95 1.69
C ASP A 391 -22.94 -4.70 1.77
N GLN A 392 -23.42 -4.24 2.92
CA GLN A 392 -24.84 -3.95 3.15
C GLN A 392 -25.38 -2.90 2.19
N SER A 393 -24.57 -1.91 1.82
CA SER A 393 -24.96 -0.84 0.91
C SER A 393 -25.26 -1.37 -0.51
N GLN A 394 -24.50 -2.35 -0.97
CA GLN A 394 -24.69 -3.02 -2.26
C GLN A 394 -25.96 -3.88 -2.24
N THR A 395 -26.18 -4.61 -1.14
CA THR A 395 -27.40 -5.41 -0.95
C THR A 395 -28.64 -4.54 -0.98
N ASP A 396 -28.62 -3.39 -0.30
CA ASP A 396 -29.76 -2.46 -0.26
C ASP A 396 -29.99 -1.79 -1.63
N ALA A 397 -28.93 -1.45 -2.36
CA ALA A 397 -29.02 -0.95 -3.73
C ALA A 397 -29.65 -1.99 -4.67
N ALA A 398 -29.18 -3.24 -4.62
CA ALA A 398 -29.74 -4.33 -5.42
C ALA A 398 -31.21 -4.55 -5.12
N ARG A 399 -31.64 -4.57 -3.84
CA ARG A 399 -33.05 -4.69 -3.44
C ARG A 399 -33.93 -3.52 -3.94
N ARG A 400 -33.38 -2.32 -3.94
CA ARG A 400 -34.05 -1.14 -4.50
C ARG A 400 -34.24 -1.29 -6.01
N TYR A 401 -33.19 -1.71 -6.73
CA TYR A 401 -33.23 -1.86 -8.19
C TYR A 401 -34.06 -3.08 -8.66
N LEU A 402 -34.30 -4.07 -7.81
CA LEU A 402 -35.31 -5.10 -8.08
C LEU A 402 -36.72 -4.52 -8.23
N LYS A 403 -37.05 -3.45 -7.50
CA LYS A 403 -38.37 -2.79 -7.55
C LYS A 403 -38.44 -1.70 -8.62
N THR A 404 -37.38 -0.90 -8.75
CA THR A 404 -37.33 0.24 -9.65
C THR A 404 -36.04 0.16 -10.48
N PRO A 405 -36.13 0.15 -11.83
CA PRO A 405 -34.94 0.08 -12.68
C PRO A 405 -33.93 1.20 -12.39
N TYR A 406 -32.64 0.88 -12.53
CA TYR A 406 -31.59 1.90 -12.52
C TYR A 406 -31.68 2.78 -13.79
N THR A 407 -31.58 4.10 -13.63
CA THR A 407 -31.79 5.07 -14.72
C THR A 407 -30.55 5.92 -15.02
N GLY A 408 -29.39 5.59 -14.41
CA GLY A 408 -28.15 6.36 -14.62
C GLY A 408 -28.05 7.65 -13.78
N ARG A 409 -28.94 7.88 -12.80
CA ARG A 409 -29.00 9.08 -11.95
C ARG A 409 -28.80 8.73 -10.49
#